data_aacadec5b458a96bcdbd1ba75e2b63ea
#
_entry.id   aacadec5b458a96bcdbd1ba75e2b63ea
#
_cell.length_a   1.000
_cell.length_b   1.000
_cell.length_c   1.000
_cell.angle_alpha   90.00
_cell.angle_beta   90.00
_cell.angle_gamma   90.00
#
_symmetry.space_group_name_H-M   'P 1'
#
loop_
_entity.id
_entity.type
_entity.pdbx_description
1 polymer ?
#
loop_
_entity_poly.entity_id
_entity_poly.type
_entity_poly.pdbx_seq_one_letter_code
_entity_poly.pdbx_strand_id
1 'polypeptide(L)' 'MYSVKYVRGHIQVYDARGKFLFSADNERELREELRDYEEFAA' A
#
# COMPACT_ATOMS: atom_id res chain seq x y z
N MET A 1 -10.83 -0.70 2.62
CA MET A 1 -9.98 -1.89 2.83
C MET A 1 -8.98 -2.00 1.69
N TYR A 2 -7.77 -2.43 1.99
CA TYR A 2 -6.71 -2.49 0.99
C TYR A 2 -6.29 -3.91 0.73
N SER A 3 -5.77 -4.16 -0.47
CA SER A 3 -5.17 -5.45 -0.82
C SER A 3 -3.68 -5.25 -1.01
N VAL A 4 -2.92 -6.26 -0.67
CA VAL A 4 -1.47 -6.20 -0.76
C VAL A 4 -0.98 -7.37 -1.60
N LYS A 5 -0.03 -7.10 -2.47
CA LYS A 5 0.55 -8.12 -3.32
C LYS A 5 2.07 -8.07 -3.22
N TYR A 6 2.69 -9.20 -2.94
CA TYR A 6 4.14 -9.28 -2.83
C TYR A 6 4.72 -9.69 -4.17
N VAL A 7 5.54 -8.82 -4.75
CA VAL A 7 6.13 -9.06 -6.07
C VAL A 7 7.61 -8.74 -6.02
N ARG A 8 8.44 -9.77 -6.13
CA ARG A 8 9.90 -9.64 -6.28
C ARG A 8 10.52 -8.52 -5.44
N GLY A 9 10.39 -8.62 -4.13
CA GLY A 9 11.01 -7.65 -3.25
C GLY A 9 10.28 -6.35 -3.10
N HIS A 10 9.10 -6.24 -3.72
CA HIS A 10 8.24 -5.08 -3.52
C HIS A 10 6.92 -5.51 -2.96
N ILE A 11 6.25 -4.57 -2.34
CA ILE A 11 4.89 -4.77 -1.86
C ILE A 11 4.03 -3.77 -2.59
N GLN A 12 3.06 -4.27 -3.38
CA GLN A 12 2.15 -3.41 -4.11
C GLN A 12 0.84 -3.31 -3.37
N VAL A 13 0.32 -2.11 -3.24
CA VAL A 13 -0.90 -1.86 -2.48
C VAL A 13 -2.00 -1.39 -3.42
N TYR A 14 -3.18 -2.01 -3.27
CA TYR A 14 -4.34 -1.71 -4.09
C TYR A 14 -5.51 -1.36 -3.20
N ASP A 15 -6.45 -0.57 -3.72
CA ASP A 15 -7.64 -0.24 -2.97
C ASP A 15 -8.68 -1.36 -3.12
N ALA A 16 -9.86 -1.15 -2.54
CA ALA A 16 -10.91 -2.17 -2.55
C ALA A 16 -11.43 -2.47 -3.95
N ARG A 17 -11.17 -1.59 -4.88
CA ARG A 17 -11.62 -1.78 -6.27
C ARG A 17 -10.55 -2.43 -7.13
N GLY A 18 -9.39 -2.69 -6.57
CA GLY A 18 -8.30 -3.26 -7.32
C GLY A 18 -7.43 -2.24 -8.02
N LYS A 19 -7.60 -0.96 -7.70
CA LYS A 19 -6.80 0.08 -8.31
C LYS A 19 -5.46 0.19 -7.59
N PHE A 20 -4.37 0.26 -8.35
CA PHE A 20 -3.04 0.41 -7.78
C PHE A 20 -2.91 1.76 -7.08
N LEU A 21 -2.39 1.73 -5.85
CA LEU A 21 -2.19 2.95 -5.08
C LEU A 21 -0.73 3.33 -4.99
N PHE A 22 0.09 2.43 -4.47
CA PHE A 22 1.52 2.69 -4.34
C PHE A 22 2.25 1.39 -4.07
N SER A 23 3.58 1.46 -4.09
CA SER A 23 4.40 0.30 -3.76
C SER A 23 5.37 0.67 -2.65
N ALA A 24 5.81 -0.34 -1.91
CA ALA A 24 6.76 -0.16 -0.83
C ALA A 24 7.84 -1.24 -0.93
N ASP A 25 9.02 -0.97 -0.36
CA ASP A 25 10.13 -1.92 -0.43
C ASP A 25 10.09 -2.96 0.68
N ASN A 26 9.42 -2.63 1.78
CA ASN A 26 9.31 -3.55 2.92
C ASN A 26 8.07 -3.20 3.73
N GLU A 27 7.79 -4.05 4.72
CA GLU A 27 6.57 -3.87 5.50
C GLU A 27 6.57 -2.62 6.35
N ARG A 28 7.73 -2.19 6.76
CA ARG A 28 7.83 -0.95 7.53
C ARG A 28 7.39 0.24 6.70
N GLU A 29 7.92 0.33 5.46
CA GLU A 29 7.52 1.39 4.55
C GLU A 29 6.04 1.28 4.19
N LEU A 30 5.58 0.06 4.02
CA LEU A 30 4.17 -0.17 3.74
C LEU A 30 3.28 0.45 4.81
N ARG A 31 3.61 0.21 6.08
CA ARG A 31 2.79 0.74 7.16
C ARG A 31 2.85 2.26 7.24
N GLU A 32 4.03 2.82 7.01
CA GLU A 32 4.18 4.27 7.05
C GLU A 32 3.43 4.93 5.92
N GLU A 33 3.53 4.37 4.72
CA GLU A 33 2.85 4.94 3.57
C GLU A 33 1.34 4.79 3.69
N LEU A 34 0.88 3.66 4.17
CA LEU A 34 -0.54 3.44 4.37
C LEU A 34 -1.12 4.42 5.36
N ARG A 35 -0.40 4.68 6.42
CA ARG A 35 -0.83 5.62 7.43
C ARG A 35 -0.97 7.02 6.85
N ASP A 36 0.03 7.46 6.10
CA ASP A 36 -0.01 8.77 5.47
C ASP A 36 -1.15 8.84 4.46
N TYR A 37 -1.33 7.78 3.70
CA TYR A 37 -2.37 7.73 2.69
C TYR A 37 -3.75 7.83 3.33
N GLU A 38 -3.95 7.14 4.43
CA GLU A 38 -5.23 7.16 5.13
C GLU A 38 -5.52 8.52 5.74
N GLU A 39 -4.49 9.17 6.26
CA GLU A 39 -4.67 10.52 6.79
C GLU A 39 -5.05 11.49 5.69
N PHE A 40 -4.42 11.34 4.54
CA PHE A 40 -4.69 12.21 3.41
C PHE A 40 -6.10 12.00 2.87
N ALA A 41 -6.56 10.76 2.85
CA ALA A 41 -7.87 10.41 2.31
C ALA A 41 -9.03 10.68 3.28
N ALA A 42 -8.72 10.85 4.54
CA ALA A 42 -9.77 11.04 5.56
C ALA A 42 -10.34 12.50 5.53
#